data_3a0752644e291f3bee51b162e7e2d2da
#
_entry.id   3a0752644e291f3bee51b162e7e2d2da
#
_cell.length_a   1.000
_cell.length_b   1.000
_cell.length_c   1.000
_cell.angle_alpha   90.00
_cell.angle_beta   90.00
_cell.angle_gamma   90.00
#
_symmetry.space_group_name_H-M   'P 1'
#
loop_
_entity.id
_entity.type
_entity.pdbx_description
1 polymer ?
#
loop_
_entity_poly.entity_id
_entity_poly.type
_entity_poly.pdbx_seq_one_letter_code
_entity_poly.pdbx_strand_id
1 'polypeptide(L)'
;MKNLIYLVLVLSSLTAYGQIIQNVNKTSGTVPKPITQIDSIRFNTVTNQMEIIQTNGNAENHVISDIINVTFSGQLIGTLTTIDCAGATTTGTLTSGSAANGVSTAISYTGGNAGTYSAQNVASSGVTGLTASLAAGTLANGNGSVTYTITGTPASAGTASFAITLGGQSCSFTIIVSSPAAVLATINCAGATTTGTLTSGSAANGVSTAISYTGGNAGTYSAQNVASTGVTGLTASLAAGTLANGNGSVTYTITGTPASAGTASFAITLGGQSCSFAVNVTSLAQQYPANSVFCIAGATAIVEVTNPTTGRTWMDRNLGASQVASSSTDQNAYGDLYQWGRRADGHQCRTSPTTATLSSVDQPAHGNFIIAPFVPNDWRSPQNANLWQGVNGVNNPCPSGYRLPTQTELNNERMSWSSINGAGAFASPLKWTLTGYRNLSDGLLGLVGTDGNYWSSTVSGTNSMDLYFNSSGASTGVSKRAYGFSVRCLKN
;
A
#
# COMPACT_ATOMS: atom_id res chain seq x y z
N MET A 1 -15.19 -47.86 84.76
CA MET A 1 -14.28 -47.61 83.65
C MET A 1 -14.83 -46.36 82.94
N LYS A 2 -14.25 -45.19 83.21
CA LYS A 2 -14.64 -43.93 82.53
C LYS A 2 -13.81 -43.83 81.28
N ASN A 3 -14.39 -43.87 80.10
CA ASN A 3 -13.73 -43.71 78.83
C ASN A 3 -13.21 -42.27 78.68
N LEU A 4 -11.93 -42.10 78.66
CA LEU A 4 -11.22 -40.88 78.40
C LEU A 4 -11.30 -40.59 76.88
N ILE A 5 -12.20 -39.67 76.46
CA ILE A 5 -12.28 -39.26 75.05
C ILE A 5 -11.31 -38.06 74.91
N TYR A 6 -10.14 -38.32 74.31
CA TYR A 6 -9.26 -37.22 73.85
C TYR A 6 -9.78 -36.75 72.48
N LEU A 7 -10.42 -35.61 72.43
CA LEU A 7 -10.64 -34.93 71.19
C LEU A 7 -9.45 -33.94 70.97
N VAL A 8 -8.45 -34.39 70.27
CA VAL A 8 -7.35 -33.53 69.85
C VAL A 8 -7.77 -32.96 68.49
N LEU A 9 -8.19 -31.70 68.47
CA LEU A 9 -8.38 -30.98 67.21
C LEU A 9 -6.97 -30.50 66.78
N VAL A 10 -6.30 -31.30 65.91
CA VAL A 10 -5.06 -30.88 65.32
C VAL A 10 -5.36 -29.91 64.19
N LEU A 11 -5.15 -28.64 64.40
CA LEU A 11 -5.23 -27.58 63.39
C LEU A 11 -3.98 -27.53 62.50
N SER A 12 -3.55 -28.70 61.99
CA SER A 12 -2.26 -28.84 61.28
C SER A 12 -2.32 -28.47 59.80
N SER A 13 -3.32 -27.79 59.29
CA SER A 13 -3.41 -27.42 57.86
C SER A 13 -4.17 -26.14 57.52
N LEU A 14 -4.21 -25.17 58.39
CA LEU A 14 -4.77 -23.85 58.07
C LEU A 14 -3.69 -22.79 57.96
N THR A 15 -2.80 -22.91 56.99
CA THR A 15 -2.03 -21.77 56.48
C THR A 15 -2.91 -20.96 55.50
N ALA A 16 -3.95 -20.38 56.03
CA ALA A 16 -4.73 -19.39 55.30
C ALA A 16 -4.57 -18.02 55.97
N TYR A 17 -4.08 -17.09 55.27
CA TYR A 17 -3.94 -15.70 55.68
C TYR A 17 -5.29 -15.06 55.97
N GLY A 18 -5.77 -15.14 57.16
CA GLY A 18 -6.99 -14.47 57.64
C GLY A 18 -7.12 -14.60 59.13
N GLN A 19 -7.41 -13.51 59.80
CA GLN A 19 -7.65 -13.48 61.25
C GLN A 19 -8.97 -14.14 61.60
N ILE A 20 -8.97 -15.43 61.93
CA ILE A 20 -10.07 -16.07 62.59
C ILE A 20 -9.98 -15.69 64.07
N ILE A 21 -10.99 -14.99 64.58
CA ILE A 21 -11.08 -14.65 65.99
C ILE A 21 -11.84 -15.78 66.69
N GLN A 22 -11.17 -16.46 67.58
CA GLN A 22 -11.83 -17.39 68.50
C GLN A 22 -12.37 -16.64 69.69
N ASN A 23 -13.63 -16.76 69.95
CA ASN A 23 -14.23 -16.30 71.17
C ASN A 23 -14.55 -17.50 72.12
N VAL A 24 -13.99 -17.43 73.27
CA VAL A 24 -14.38 -18.35 74.35
C VAL A 24 -15.38 -17.62 75.23
N ASN A 25 -16.67 -18.01 75.13
CA ASN A 25 -17.71 -17.44 75.94
C ASN A 25 -17.77 -18.19 77.28
N LYS A 26 -17.66 -17.38 78.33
CA LYS A 26 -17.75 -17.87 79.71
C LYS A 26 -18.96 -17.23 80.43
N THR A 27 -19.37 -17.82 81.54
CA THR A 27 -20.34 -17.21 82.45
C THR A 27 -19.90 -15.84 82.97
N SER A 28 -18.55 -15.62 83.02
CA SER A 28 -17.94 -14.34 83.46
C SER A 28 -17.58 -13.37 82.35
N GLY A 29 -17.91 -13.65 81.06
CA GLY A 29 -17.61 -12.80 79.89
C GLY A 29 -16.88 -13.52 78.78
N THR A 30 -16.83 -12.85 77.59
CA THR A 30 -16.16 -13.37 76.36
C THR A 30 -14.70 -12.98 76.34
N VAL A 31 -13.80 -13.90 76.04
CA VAL A 31 -12.35 -13.63 75.85
C VAL A 31 -12.00 -13.90 74.39
N PRO A 32 -11.80 -12.86 73.55
CA PRO A 32 -11.38 -13.03 72.17
C PRO A 32 -9.90 -13.46 72.11
N LYS A 33 -9.58 -14.45 71.25
CA LYS A 33 -8.20 -14.89 70.94
C LYS A 33 -7.99 -14.97 69.44
N PRO A 34 -6.96 -14.34 68.88
CA PRO A 34 -6.59 -14.55 67.48
C PRO A 34 -6.16 -15.99 67.24
N ILE A 35 -6.75 -16.67 66.26
CA ILE A 35 -6.44 -18.08 65.96
C ILE A 35 -4.99 -18.29 65.54
N THR A 36 -4.36 -17.27 64.98
CA THR A 36 -2.93 -17.29 64.61
C THR A 36 -1.98 -17.41 65.80
N GLN A 37 -2.50 -17.18 67.03
CA GLN A 37 -1.76 -17.30 68.29
C GLN A 37 -2.08 -18.60 69.03
N ILE A 38 -2.95 -19.47 68.45
CA ILE A 38 -3.34 -20.74 69.08
C ILE A 38 -2.69 -21.88 68.33
N ASP A 39 -1.87 -22.67 69.00
CA ASP A 39 -1.28 -23.91 68.48
C ASP A 39 -2.29 -25.08 68.58
N SER A 40 -2.88 -25.25 69.75
CA SER A 40 -3.84 -26.31 69.97
C SER A 40 -4.83 -26.01 71.10
N ILE A 41 -5.96 -26.66 71.07
CA ILE A 41 -6.95 -26.63 72.17
C ILE A 41 -7.10 -28.09 72.68
N ARG A 42 -6.93 -28.27 73.95
CA ARG A 42 -7.02 -29.55 74.61
C ARG A 42 -8.12 -29.51 75.65
N PHE A 43 -8.93 -30.59 75.74
CA PHE A 43 -9.91 -30.75 76.78
C PHE A 43 -9.47 -31.86 77.72
N ASN A 44 -9.24 -31.49 79.01
CA ASN A 44 -8.87 -32.42 80.06
C ASN A 44 -10.09 -32.62 80.96
N THR A 45 -10.72 -33.76 80.77
CA THR A 45 -11.93 -34.14 81.55
C THR A 45 -11.61 -34.59 82.99
N VAL A 46 -10.34 -34.93 83.28
CA VAL A 46 -9.91 -35.28 84.65
C VAL A 46 -9.74 -34.08 85.50
N THR A 47 -9.14 -33.02 84.97
CA THR A 47 -8.97 -31.73 85.67
C THR A 47 -10.14 -30.76 85.46
N ASN A 48 -11.13 -31.16 84.62
CA ASN A 48 -12.23 -30.33 84.19
C ASN A 48 -11.82 -28.98 83.60
N GLN A 49 -10.75 -29.00 82.75
CA GLN A 49 -10.19 -27.80 82.14
C GLN A 49 -10.09 -27.94 80.62
N MET A 50 -10.35 -26.81 79.93
CA MET A 50 -9.98 -26.60 78.54
C MET A 50 -8.69 -25.78 78.56
N GLU A 51 -7.65 -26.28 77.90
CA GLU A 51 -6.33 -25.67 77.76
C GLU A 51 -6.20 -25.14 76.37
N ILE A 52 -5.96 -23.83 76.24
CA ILE A 52 -5.59 -23.17 74.96
C ILE A 52 -4.10 -22.98 74.94
N ILE A 53 -3.38 -23.73 74.10
CA ILE A 53 -1.95 -23.62 73.93
C ILE A 53 -1.66 -22.61 72.86
N GLN A 54 -0.91 -21.58 73.16
CA GLN A 54 -0.53 -20.55 72.20
C GLN A 54 0.75 -20.97 71.43
N THR A 55 0.95 -20.39 70.26
CA THR A 55 2.11 -20.63 69.38
C THR A 55 3.44 -20.26 70.04
N ASN A 56 3.42 -19.43 71.09
CA ASN A 56 4.60 -19.12 71.93
C ASN A 56 4.84 -20.11 73.06
N GLY A 57 4.07 -21.21 73.13
CA GLY A 57 4.19 -22.24 74.15
C GLY A 57 3.44 -21.95 75.46
N ASN A 58 2.85 -20.79 75.60
CA ASN A 58 2.04 -20.48 76.80
C ASN A 58 0.69 -21.19 76.75
N ALA A 59 0.23 -21.68 77.88
CA ALA A 59 -1.10 -22.33 78.05
C ALA A 59 -2.00 -21.47 78.93
N GLU A 60 -3.25 -21.31 78.46
CA GLU A 60 -4.34 -20.76 79.25
C GLU A 60 -5.33 -21.87 79.62
N ASN A 61 -5.62 -21.98 80.90
CA ASN A 61 -6.56 -23.00 81.42
C ASN A 61 -7.91 -22.36 81.72
N HIS A 62 -8.98 -22.97 81.22
CA HIS A 62 -10.36 -22.55 81.45
C HIS A 62 -11.14 -23.74 82.04
N VAL A 63 -11.90 -23.48 83.11
CA VAL A 63 -12.78 -24.55 83.67
C VAL A 63 -13.88 -24.90 82.69
N ILE A 64 -14.03 -26.16 82.36
CA ILE A 64 -14.99 -26.61 81.32
C ILE A 64 -16.44 -26.24 81.69
N SER A 65 -16.77 -26.33 82.98
CA SER A 65 -18.13 -25.98 83.45
C SER A 65 -18.49 -24.54 83.23
N ASP A 66 -17.49 -23.63 83.07
CA ASP A 66 -17.68 -22.21 82.88
C ASP A 66 -17.76 -21.82 81.41
N ILE A 67 -17.47 -22.76 80.50
CA ILE A 67 -17.51 -22.53 79.05
C ILE A 67 -18.89 -22.82 78.52
N ILE A 68 -19.60 -21.78 78.09
CA ILE A 68 -20.93 -21.88 77.48
C ILE A 68 -20.82 -22.39 76.05
N ASN A 69 -19.94 -21.82 75.29
CA ASN A 69 -19.58 -22.27 73.93
C ASN A 69 -18.21 -21.76 73.50
N VAL A 70 -17.66 -22.40 72.50
CA VAL A 70 -16.48 -21.94 71.75
C VAL A 70 -16.94 -21.66 70.30
N THR A 71 -16.92 -20.41 69.89
CA THR A 71 -17.25 -20.08 68.50
C THR A 71 -16.04 -19.64 67.75
N PHE A 72 -15.86 -20.17 66.58
CA PHE A 72 -14.88 -19.72 65.62
C PHE A 72 -15.58 -18.76 64.65
N SER A 73 -15.25 -17.47 64.76
CA SER A 73 -15.71 -16.47 63.80
C SER A 73 -14.56 -16.00 63.00
N GLY A 74 -14.61 -16.27 61.73
CA GLY A 74 -13.63 -15.73 60.78
C GLY A 74 -14.19 -15.87 59.38
N GLN A 75 -13.95 -14.90 58.57
CA GLN A 75 -14.30 -14.94 57.16
C GLN A 75 -13.30 -15.86 56.48
N LEU A 76 -13.79 -16.95 55.88
CA LEU A 76 -12.92 -17.82 55.10
C LEU A 76 -12.35 -17.06 53.88
N ILE A 77 -11.05 -16.97 53.79
CA ILE A 77 -10.40 -16.32 52.67
C ILE A 77 -10.52 -17.25 51.46
N GLY A 78 -10.90 -16.66 50.36
CA GLY A 78 -11.05 -17.37 49.09
C GLY A 78 -9.72 -17.86 48.57
N THR A 79 -9.64 -19.18 48.31
CA THR A 79 -8.51 -19.81 47.61
C THR A 79 -9.01 -20.58 46.39
N LEU A 80 -8.17 -20.67 45.37
CA LEU A 80 -8.43 -21.37 44.11
C LEU A 80 -7.34 -22.42 43.87
N THR A 81 -7.71 -23.49 43.16
CA THR A 81 -6.72 -24.43 42.60
C THR A 81 -6.16 -23.91 41.29
N THR A 82 -7.03 -23.44 40.39
CA THR A 82 -6.61 -22.85 39.10
C THR A 82 -7.51 -21.66 38.75
N ILE A 83 -6.98 -20.73 37.96
CA ILE A 83 -7.70 -19.65 37.29
C ILE A 83 -7.39 -19.69 35.80
N ASP A 84 -8.40 -19.60 34.93
CA ASP A 84 -8.25 -19.73 33.46
C ASP A 84 -8.47 -18.39 32.78
N CYS A 85 -7.40 -17.60 32.65
CA CYS A 85 -7.42 -16.37 31.86
C CYS A 85 -7.35 -16.63 30.34
N ALA A 86 -6.84 -17.78 29.90
CA ALA A 86 -6.78 -18.09 28.47
C ALA A 86 -8.18 -18.39 27.89
N GLY A 87 -9.04 -19.00 28.72
CA GLY A 87 -10.46 -19.19 28.40
C GLY A 87 -11.37 -18.01 28.74
N ALA A 88 -10.85 -16.84 29.06
CA ALA A 88 -11.62 -15.68 29.42
C ALA A 88 -12.56 -15.24 28.28
N THR A 89 -13.83 -14.97 28.63
CA THR A 89 -14.86 -14.57 27.65
C THR A 89 -15.26 -13.12 27.87
N THR A 90 -14.98 -12.26 26.86
CA THR A 90 -15.33 -10.84 26.90
C THR A 90 -16.64 -10.56 26.18
N THR A 91 -17.53 -9.82 26.82
CA THR A 91 -18.77 -9.28 26.26
C THR A 91 -18.58 -7.79 26.01
N GLY A 92 -19.10 -7.29 24.88
CA GLY A 92 -18.93 -5.89 24.44
C GLY A 92 -17.67 -5.70 23.63
N THR A 93 -17.45 -4.48 23.14
CA THR A 93 -16.31 -4.09 22.30
C THR A 93 -15.69 -2.81 22.83
N LEU A 94 -14.38 -2.68 22.63
CA LEU A 94 -13.61 -1.48 22.97
C LEU A 94 -13.13 -0.79 21.68
N THR A 95 -13.27 0.53 21.65
CA THR A 95 -12.79 1.36 20.55
C THR A 95 -11.92 2.48 21.13
N SER A 96 -10.75 2.70 20.57
CA SER A 96 -9.82 3.74 21.05
C SER A 96 -10.48 5.12 21.03
N GLY A 97 -10.22 5.91 22.07
CA GLY A 97 -10.82 7.24 22.24
C GLY A 97 -12.29 7.25 22.68
N SER A 98 -12.96 6.08 22.80
CA SER A 98 -14.35 5.97 23.26
C SER A 98 -14.41 5.31 24.63
N ALA A 99 -15.24 5.85 25.54
CA ALA A 99 -15.42 5.26 26.87
C ALA A 99 -15.99 3.84 26.76
N ALA A 100 -15.44 2.92 27.53
CA ALA A 100 -15.96 1.55 27.65
C ALA A 100 -17.38 1.59 28.24
N ASN A 101 -18.33 0.97 27.57
CA ASN A 101 -19.72 0.87 27.99
C ASN A 101 -20.24 -0.55 27.86
N GLY A 102 -20.68 -1.14 28.98
CA GLY A 102 -21.20 -2.51 29.00
C GLY A 102 -20.18 -3.59 28.66
N VAL A 103 -18.87 -3.30 28.84
CA VAL A 103 -17.82 -4.28 28.56
C VAL A 103 -17.46 -5.03 29.84
N SER A 104 -17.42 -6.35 29.76
CA SER A 104 -17.07 -7.22 30.89
C SER A 104 -16.33 -8.48 30.41
N THR A 105 -15.52 -9.05 31.31
CA THR A 105 -14.79 -10.28 31.03
C THR A 105 -15.04 -11.29 32.13
N ALA A 106 -15.60 -12.44 31.76
CA ALA A 106 -15.81 -13.58 32.66
C ALA A 106 -14.58 -14.49 32.63
N ILE A 107 -14.08 -14.89 33.80
CA ILE A 107 -12.90 -15.72 33.99
C ILE A 107 -13.29 -16.92 34.86
N SER A 108 -13.10 -18.11 34.33
CA SER A 108 -13.40 -19.37 34.99
C SER A 108 -12.30 -19.74 36.00
N TYR A 109 -12.66 -20.47 37.05
CA TYR A 109 -11.73 -21.03 38.01
C TYR A 109 -12.17 -22.42 38.50
N THR A 110 -11.25 -23.17 39.09
CA THR A 110 -11.52 -24.45 39.73
C THR A 110 -11.02 -24.46 41.17
N GLY A 111 -11.62 -25.35 41.99
CA GLY A 111 -11.19 -25.58 43.36
C GLY A 111 -11.41 -24.39 44.29
N GLY A 112 -12.45 -23.63 44.07
CA GLY A 112 -12.85 -22.58 45.01
C GLY A 112 -13.32 -23.18 46.32
N ASN A 113 -13.00 -22.51 47.44
CA ASN A 113 -13.24 -22.98 48.80
C ASN A 113 -14.44 -22.32 49.49
N ALA A 114 -15.34 -21.68 48.78
CA ALA A 114 -16.44 -20.85 49.31
C ALA A 114 -15.97 -19.69 50.21
N GLY A 115 -14.71 -19.31 50.14
CA GLY A 115 -14.15 -18.14 50.86
C GLY A 115 -14.41 -16.84 50.14
N THR A 116 -14.22 -15.74 50.86
CA THR A 116 -14.44 -14.40 50.33
C THR A 116 -13.18 -13.81 49.71
N TYR A 117 -13.38 -12.90 48.74
CA TYR A 117 -12.33 -12.10 48.14
C TYR A 117 -12.74 -10.61 48.17
N SER A 118 -11.70 -9.76 48.25
CA SER A 118 -11.89 -8.30 48.24
C SER A 118 -12.10 -7.78 46.83
N ALA A 119 -12.69 -6.59 46.74
CA ALA A 119 -12.77 -5.87 45.47
C ALA A 119 -11.36 -5.58 44.90
N GLN A 120 -11.28 -5.60 43.58
CA GLN A 120 -10.01 -5.35 42.83
C GLN A 120 -10.24 -4.32 41.74
N ASN A 121 -9.23 -3.48 41.52
CA ASN A 121 -9.14 -2.61 40.38
C ASN A 121 -7.76 -2.78 39.74
N VAL A 122 -7.75 -3.24 38.51
CA VAL A 122 -6.54 -3.57 37.76
C VAL A 122 -6.44 -2.68 36.56
N ALA A 123 -5.41 -1.83 36.49
CA ALA A 123 -5.16 -0.98 35.33
C ALA A 123 -4.62 -1.82 34.17
N SER A 124 -5.02 -1.45 32.95
CA SER A 124 -4.50 -2.08 31.74
C SER A 124 -3.04 -1.73 31.47
N SER A 125 -2.30 -2.69 30.92
CA SER A 125 -0.99 -2.50 30.29
C SER A 125 -1.10 -2.73 28.77
N GLY A 126 -0.09 -2.30 28.01
CA GLY A 126 -0.17 -2.24 26.56
C GLY A 126 -1.03 -1.05 26.12
N VAL A 127 -2.30 -1.24 25.85
CA VAL A 127 -3.24 -0.13 25.70
C VAL A 127 -3.63 0.37 27.09
N THR A 128 -3.30 1.62 27.39
CA THR A 128 -3.59 2.27 28.67
C THR A 128 -4.98 2.94 28.69
N GLY A 129 -5.40 3.40 29.87
CA GLY A 129 -6.66 4.15 30.06
C GLY A 129 -7.87 3.28 30.40
N LEU A 130 -7.68 1.97 30.61
CA LEU A 130 -8.73 1.05 31.04
C LEU A 130 -8.47 0.51 32.44
N THR A 131 -9.55 0.18 33.15
CA THR A 131 -9.54 -0.46 34.47
C THR A 131 -10.49 -1.66 34.44
N ALA A 132 -10.00 -2.83 34.83
CA ALA A 132 -10.81 -4.01 35.10
C ALA A 132 -11.15 -4.03 36.61
N SER A 133 -12.44 -3.95 36.93
CA SER A 133 -12.95 -3.91 38.31
C SER A 133 -13.71 -5.17 38.64
N LEU A 134 -13.36 -5.81 39.73
CA LEU A 134 -14.08 -6.94 40.35
C LEU A 134 -14.64 -6.47 41.70
N ALA A 135 -15.94 -6.62 41.87
CA ALA A 135 -16.57 -6.34 43.17
C ALA A 135 -16.17 -7.43 44.21
N ALA A 136 -16.15 -7.07 45.48
CA ALA A 136 -15.97 -8.06 46.53
C ALA A 136 -17.06 -9.13 46.47
N GLY A 137 -16.68 -10.36 46.78
CA GLY A 137 -17.63 -11.49 46.67
C GLY A 137 -17.14 -12.76 47.37
N THR A 138 -17.84 -13.84 47.13
CA THR A 138 -17.54 -15.18 47.65
C THR A 138 -17.33 -16.13 46.48
N LEU A 139 -16.29 -16.94 46.53
CA LEU A 139 -16.02 -18.01 45.56
C LEU A 139 -17.06 -19.14 45.72
N ALA A 140 -17.41 -19.77 44.62
CA ALA A 140 -18.16 -21.04 44.68
C ALA A 140 -17.31 -22.12 45.36
N ASN A 141 -17.96 -23.13 45.94
CA ASN A 141 -17.28 -24.35 46.38
C ASN A 141 -17.09 -25.26 45.16
N GLY A 142 -15.82 -25.39 44.71
CA GLY A 142 -15.47 -26.10 43.48
C GLY A 142 -15.28 -25.13 42.29
N ASN A 143 -15.93 -25.45 41.16
CA ASN A 143 -15.76 -24.64 39.93
C ASN A 143 -16.71 -23.42 39.92
N GLY A 144 -16.24 -22.32 39.37
CA GLY A 144 -17.04 -21.11 39.26
C GLY A 144 -16.43 -20.11 38.27
N SER A 145 -16.94 -18.91 38.25
CA SER A 145 -16.42 -17.79 37.48
C SER A 145 -16.56 -16.49 38.22
N VAL A 146 -15.67 -15.53 37.88
CA VAL A 146 -15.75 -14.12 38.29
C VAL A 146 -15.85 -13.24 37.07
N THR A 147 -16.52 -12.10 37.20
CA THR A 147 -16.69 -11.16 36.09
C THR A 147 -16.08 -9.82 36.43
N TYR A 148 -15.09 -9.43 35.64
CA TYR A 148 -14.48 -8.09 35.70
C TYR A 148 -15.27 -7.15 34.80
N THR A 149 -15.73 -6.02 35.32
CA THR A 149 -16.28 -4.91 34.54
C THR A 149 -15.16 -4.03 34.05
N ILE A 150 -15.15 -3.71 32.76
CA ILE A 150 -14.12 -2.88 32.14
C ILE A 150 -14.66 -1.46 32.00
N THR A 151 -13.92 -0.49 32.52
CA THR A 151 -14.24 0.94 32.49
C THR A 151 -13.05 1.76 32.01
N GLY A 152 -13.28 3.04 31.70
CA GLY A 152 -12.26 3.96 31.23
C GLY A 152 -12.32 4.20 29.72
N THR A 153 -11.36 4.96 29.19
CA THR A 153 -11.24 5.29 27.76
C THR A 153 -9.88 4.83 27.27
N PRO A 154 -9.81 3.84 26.37
CA PRO A 154 -8.54 3.34 25.87
C PRO A 154 -7.82 4.40 25.02
N ALA A 155 -6.55 4.65 25.32
CA ALA A 155 -5.76 5.71 24.69
C ALA A 155 -5.39 5.42 23.21
N SER A 156 -5.34 4.14 22.82
CA SER A 156 -4.97 3.71 21.45
C SER A 156 -5.65 2.39 21.08
N ALA A 157 -5.67 2.05 19.82
CA ALA A 157 -5.99 0.70 19.36
C ALA A 157 -4.84 -0.27 19.65
N GLY A 158 -5.15 -1.54 19.79
CA GLY A 158 -4.18 -2.58 20.10
C GLY A 158 -4.70 -3.57 21.15
N THR A 159 -3.80 -4.19 21.90
CA THR A 159 -4.13 -5.17 22.95
C THR A 159 -3.98 -4.54 24.33
N ALA A 160 -5.08 -4.49 25.10
CA ALA A 160 -5.08 -4.18 26.51
C ALA A 160 -4.91 -5.49 27.32
N SER A 161 -3.97 -5.52 28.26
CA SER A 161 -3.68 -6.68 29.09
C SER A 161 -3.90 -6.36 30.57
N PHE A 162 -4.54 -7.26 31.30
CA PHE A 162 -4.88 -7.11 32.73
C PHE A 162 -4.31 -8.28 33.50
N ALA A 163 -3.32 -7.99 34.35
CA ALA A 163 -2.70 -8.98 35.23
C ALA A 163 -3.47 -9.03 36.55
N ILE A 164 -4.15 -10.13 36.83
CA ILE A 164 -5.01 -10.32 37.99
C ILE A 164 -4.44 -11.36 38.94
N THR A 165 -4.81 -11.22 40.21
CA THR A 165 -4.51 -12.23 41.26
C THR A 165 -5.79 -12.49 42.04
N LEU A 166 -6.29 -13.72 42.09
CA LEU A 166 -7.48 -14.11 42.83
C LEU A 166 -7.26 -15.45 43.51
N GLY A 167 -7.59 -15.53 44.78
CA GLY A 167 -7.50 -16.77 45.53
C GLY A 167 -6.10 -17.41 45.57
N GLY A 168 -5.05 -16.59 45.52
CA GLY A 168 -3.65 -17.04 45.49
C GLY A 168 -3.12 -17.42 44.11
N GLN A 169 -3.97 -17.39 43.07
CA GLN A 169 -3.59 -17.68 41.68
C GLN A 169 -3.48 -16.37 40.87
N SER A 170 -2.49 -16.30 39.98
CA SER A 170 -2.26 -15.14 39.13
C SER A 170 -2.28 -15.53 37.65
N CYS A 171 -2.90 -14.73 36.81
CA CYS A 171 -2.86 -14.84 35.35
C CYS A 171 -3.13 -13.48 34.69
N SER A 172 -3.06 -13.42 33.36
CA SER A 172 -3.40 -12.22 32.60
C SER A 172 -4.39 -12.55 31.50
N PHE A 173 -5.41 -11.71 31.34
CA PHE A 173 -6.32 -11.77 30.20
C PHE A 173 -6.13 -10.53 29.31
N THR A 174 -6.53 -10.63 28.05
CA THR A 174 -6.38 -9.56 27.07
C THR A 174 -7.68 -9.21 26.38
N ILE A 175 -7.83 -7.95 26.02
CA ILE A 175 -8.97 -7.45 25.23
C ILE A 175 -8.42 -6.66 24.05
N ILE A 176 -8.95 -6.90 22.85
CA ILE A 176 -8.58 -6.12 21.66
C ILE A 176 -9.37 -4.81 21.67
N VAL A 177 -8.65 -3.71 21.51
CA VAL A 177 -9.20 -2.37 21.30
C VAL A 177 -9.09 -2.04 19.81
N SER A 178 -10.21 -1.84 19.14
CA SER A 178 -10.27 -1.50 17.73
C SER A 178 -10.01 0.00 17.50
N SER A 179 -9.52 0.36 16.31
CA SER A 179 -9.54 1.76 15.86
C SER A 179 -10.97 2.18 15.55
N PRO A 180 -11.33 3.46 15.70
CA PRO A 180 -12.62 3.97 15.26
C PRO A 180 -12.71 3.87 13.73
N ALA A 181 -13.93 3.81 13.18
CA ALA A 181 -14.13 4.00 11.75
C ALA A 181 -13.74 5.43 11.34
N ALA A 182 -13.24 5.57 10.11
CA ALA A 182 -12.87 6.88 9.57
C ALA A 182 -14.09 7.80 9.49
N VAL A 183 -13.92 9.03 9.99
CA VAL A 183 -14.87 10.13 9.86
C VAL A 183 -14.12 11.38 9.44
N LEU A 184 -14.67 12.14 8.48
CA LEU A 184 -14.15 13.42 8.00
C LEU A 184 -15.18 14.54 8.21
N ALA A 185 -14.71 15.75 8.48
CA ALA A 185 -15.57 16.92 8.42
C ALA A 185 -15.79 17.35 6.96
N THR A 186 -14.73 17.41 6.14
CA THR A 186 -14.82 17.74 4.72
C THR A 186 -13.79 16.95 3.90
N ILE A 187 -14.10 16.74 2.61
CA ILE A 187 -13.16 16.23 1.61
C ILE A 187 -13.13 17.20 0.42
N ASN A 188 -11.94 17.55 -0.08
CA ASN A 188 -11.76 18.56 -1.12
C ASN A 188 -11.32 17.95 -2.45
N CYS A 189 -12.26 17.43 -3.22
CA CYS A 189 -11.99 16.94 -4.59
C CYS A 189 -11.73 18.06 -5.59
N ALA A 190 -12.26 19.27 -5.39
CA ALA A 190 -12.02 20.40 -6.28
C ALA A 190 -10.56 20.87 -6.23
N GLY A 191 -9.89 20.69 -5.09
CA GLY A 191 -8.46 20.95 -4.89
C GLY A 191 -7.57 19.74 -5.15
N ALA A 192 -8.06 18.68 -5.77
CA ALA A 192 -7.29 17.49 -6.06
C ALA A 192 -6.09 17.78 -6.96
N THR A 193 -4.92 17.22 -6.61
CA THR A 193 -3.68 17.42 -7.37
C THR A 193 -3.23 16.11 -7.99
N THR A 194 -3.20 16.07 -9.34
CA THR A 194 -2.77 14.88 -10.08
C THR A 194 -1.31 14.99 -10.49
N THR A 195 -0.54 13.93 -10.25
CA THR A 195 0.83 13.74 -10.73
C THR A 195 0.81 12.72 -11.86
N GLY A 196 1.63 12.94 -12.89
CA GLY A 196 1.64 12.12 -14.10
C GLY A 196 0.62 12.58 -15.14
N THR A 197 0.62 11.94 -16.31
CA THR A 197 -0.26 12.25 -17.44
C THR A 197 -0.96 11.01 -17.93
N LEU A 198 -2.22 11.18 -18.39
CA LEU A 198 -2.99 10.13 -19.03
C LEU A 198 -3.12 10.42 -20.52
N THR A 199 -2.93 9.40 -21.34
CA THR A 199 -3.07 9.47 -22.80
C THR A 199 -3.99 8.36 -23.28
N SER A 200 -4.94 8.70 -24.14
CA SER A 200 -5.90 7.72 -24.70
C SER A 200 -5.16 6.56 -25.39
N GLY A 201 -5.60 5.33 -25.14
CA GLY A 201 -5.00 4.13 -25.69
C GLY A 201 -3.66 3.71 -25.09
N SER A 202 -3.09 4.48 -24.13
CA SER A 202 -1.86 4.14 -23.43
C SER A 202 -2.14 3.78 -21.97
N ALA A 203 -1.51 2.71 -21.45
CA ALA A 203 -1.67 2.32 -20.05
C ALA A 203 -1.17 3.43 -19.11
N ALA A 204 -1.93 3.74 -18.07
CA ALA A 204 -1.54 4.66 -17.03
C ALA A 204 -0.31 4.11 -16.28
N ASN A 205 0.75 4.92 -16.18
CA ASN A 205 1.97 4.56 -15.47
C ASN A 205 2.41 5.72 -14.55
N GLY A 206 2.52 5.44 -13.25
CA GLY A 206 2.94 6.43 -12.25
C GLY A 206 1.95 7.60 -12.07
N VAL A 207 0.68 7.42 -12.42
CA VAL A 207 -0.35 8.45 -12.28
C VAL A 207 -1.04 8.31 -10.92
N SER A 208 -1.12 9.41 -10.18
CA SER A 208 -1.79 9.46 -8.88
C SER A 208 -2.46 10.79 -8.64
N THR A 209 -3.49 10.79 -7.79
CA THR A 209 -4.23 12.00 -7.41
C THR A 209 -4.31 12.11 -5.89
N ALA A 210 -3.77 13.19 -5.35
CA ALA A 210 -3.84 13.54 -3.94
C ALA A 210 -5.08 14.40 -3.67
N ILE A 211 -5.83 14.03 -2.61
CA ILE A 211 -7.08 14.69 -2.21
C ILE A 211 -6.97 15.08 -0.74
N SER A 212 -7.06 16.36 -0.44
CA SER A 212 -7.01 16.87 0.92
C SER A 212 -8.36 16.73 1.64
N TYR A 213 -8.31 16.61 2.96
CA TYR A 213 -9.48 16.56 3.82
C TYR A 213 -9.23 17.34 5.13
N THR A 214 -10.32 17.64 5.85
CA THR A 214 -10.26 18.23 7.20
C THR A 214 -11.06 17.42 8.20
N GLY A 215 -10.74 17.58 9.50
CA GLY A 215 -11.48 16.96 10.58
C GLY A 215 -11.44 15.44 10.61
N GLY A 216 -10.34 14.84 10.20
CA GLY A 216 -10.10 13.39 10.34
C GLY A 216 -10.00 13.02 11.82
N ASN A 217 -10.56 11.86 12.18
CA ASN A 217 -10.67 11.36 13.56
C ASN A 217 -9.62 10.30 13.93
N ALA A 218 -8.52 10.19 13.19
CA ALA A 218 -7.56 9.09 13.32
C ALA A 218 -8.19 7.67 13.14
N GLY A 219 -9.34 7.58 12.50
CA GLY A 219 -10.06 6.33 12.24
C GLY A 219 -9.53 5.61 10.99
N THR A 220 -9.78 4.32 10.94
CA THR A 220 -9.35 3.46 9.82
C THR A 220 -10.39 3.41 8.71
N TYR A 221 -9.91 3.30 7.47
CA TYR A 221 -10.72 3.08 6.27
C TYR A 221 -10.20 1.88 5.47
N SER A 222 -11.12 1.22 4.80
CA SER A 222 -10.81 0.07 3.92
C SER A 222 -10.28 0.54 2.56
N ALA A 223 -9.58 -0.36 1.86
CA ALA A 223 -9.18 -0.14 0.48
C ALA A 223 -10.40 0.10 -0.43
N GLN A 224 -10.23 0.94 -1.44
CA GLN A 224 -11.26 1.30 -2.41
C GLN A 224 -10.74 1.18 -3.82
N ASN A 225 -11.60 0.76 -4.75
CA ASN A 225 -11.36 0.79 -6.18
C ASN A 225 -12.56 1.45 -6.86
N VAL A 226 -12.32 2.54 -7.55
CA VAL A 226 -13.36 3.36 -8.19
C VAL A 226 -13.11 3.40 -9.69
N ALA A 227 -14.04 2.89 -10.48
CA ALA A 227 -13.98 2.97 -11.93
C ALA A 227 -14.27 4.41 -12.42
N SER A 228 -13.59 4.82 -13.48
CA SER A 228 -13.84 6.11 -14.11
C SER A 228 -15.19 6.17 -14.86
N THR A 229 -15.80 7.35 -14.86
CA THR A 229 -16.94 7.73 -15.70
C THR A 229 -16.49 8.83 -16.68
N GLY A 230 -17.26 9.06 -17.75
CA GLY A 230 -16.83 9.91 -18.86
C GLY A 230 -15.83 9.14 -19.73
N VAL A 231 -14.55 9.34 -19.56
CA VAL A 231 -13.52 8.46 -20.15
C VAL A 231 -13.43 7.19 -19.34
N THR A 232 -13.77 6.05 -19.95
CA THR A 232 -13.74 4.71 -19.34
C THR A 232 -12.38 4.04 -19.46
N GLY A 233 -12.20 2.88 -18.76
CA GLY A 233 -10.99 2.07 -18.81
C GLY A 233 -9.95 2.41 -17.75
N LEU A 234 -10.26 3.31 -16.81
CA LEU A 234 -9.40 3.66 -15.67
C LEU A 234 -10.01 3.25 -14.34
N THR A 235 -9.15 2.97 -13.39
CA THR A 235 -9.51 2.67 -11.99
C THR A 235 -8.64 3.52 -11.05
N ALA A 236 -9.29 4.23 -10.14
CA ALA A 236 -8.64 4.92 -9.02
C ALA A 236 -8.65 4.00 -7.79
N SER A 237 -7.49 3.66 -7.28
CA SER A 237 -7.31 2.75 -6.15
C SER A 237 -6.72 3.48 -4.94
N LEU A 238 -7.36 3.33 -3.79
CA LEU A 238 -6.88 3.77 -2.48
C LEU A 238 -6.60 2.54 -1.62
N ALA A 239 -5.40 2.41 -1.10
CA ALA A 239 -5.07 1.37 -0.13
C ALA A 239 -5.79 1.61 1.21
N ALA A 240 -6.05 0.55 1.98
CA ALA A 240 -6.53 0.69 3.35
C ALA A 240 -5.54 1.50 4.20
N GLY A 241 -6.05 2.30 5.12
CA GLY A 241 -5.21 3.17 5.93
C GLY A 241 -5.92 3.79 7.13
N THR A 242 -5.26 4.76 7.71
CA THR A 242 -5.77 5.54 8.86
C THR A 242 -5.71 7.02 8.53
N LEU A 243 -6.77 7.73 8.83
CA LEU A 243 -6.81 9.19 8.68
C LEU A 243 -5.88 9.87 9.70
N ALA A 244 -5.33 11.01 9.36
CA ALA A 244 -4.72 11.89 10.35
C ALA A 244 -5.80 12.43 11.33
N ASN A 245 -5.39 12.77 12.54
CA ASN A 245 -6.24 13.54 13.45
C ASN A 245 -6.21 15.00 13.01
N GLY A 246 -7.35 15.53 12.52
CA GLY A 246 -7.44 16.86 11.93
C GLY A 246 -7.28 16.85 10.41
N ASN A 247 -6.42 17.71 9.87
CA ASN A 247 -6.24 17.86 8.42
C ASN A 247 -5.23 16.83 7.87
N GLY A 248 -5.48 16.36 6.63
CA GLY A 248 -4.61 15.41 5.97
C GLY A 248 -4.91 15.26 4.48
N SER A 249 -4.32 14.26 3.86
CA SER A 249 -4.59 13.90 2.46
C SER A 249 -4.57 12.40 2.27
N VAL A 250 -5.29 11.93 1.25
CA VAL A 250 -5.22 10.56 0.74
C VAL A 250 -4.80 10.60 -0.73
N THR A 251 -4.12 9.54 -1.19
CA THR A 251 -3.64 9.48 -2.57
C THR A 251 -4.23 8.26 -3.26
N TYR A 252 -4.96 8.51 -4.34
CA TYR A 252 -5.47 7.48 -5.24
C TYR A 252 -4.45 7.22 -6.35
N THR A 253 -4.08 5.98 -6.56
CA THR A 253 -3.28 5.54 -7.73
C THR A 253 -4.22 5.26 -8.89
N ILE A 254 -3.93 5.83 -10.06
CA ILE A 254 -4.74 5.63 -11.27
C ILE A 254 -4.07 4.56 -12.14
N THR A 255 -4.82 3.53 -12.51
CA THR A 255 -4.38 2.42 -13.35
C THR A 255 -5.38 2.17 -14.49
N GLY A 256 -4.98 1.34 -15.47
CA GLY A 256 -5.82 1.01 -16.62
C GLY A 256 -5.40 1.73 -17.89
N THR A 257 -6.17 1.57 -18.96
CA THR A 257 -5.94 2.19 -20.27
C THR A 257 -7.17 2.99 -20.65
N PRO A 258 -7.09 4.33 -20.72
CA PRO A 258 -8.26 5.16 -21.05
C PRO A 258 -8.68 4.95 -22.50
N ALA A 259 -9.96 4.72 -22.72
CA ALA A 259 -10.53 4.39 -24.05
C ALA A 259 -10.52 5.56 -25.03
N SER A 260 -10.56 6.81 -24.52
CA SER A 260 -10.62 8.03 -25.36
C SER A 260 -9.96 9.20 -24.64
N ALA A 261 -9.68 10.27 -25.38
CA ALA A 261 -9.33 11.56 -24.78
C ALA A 261 -10.57 12.24 -24.18
N GLY A 262 -10.36 13.11 -23.20
CA GLY A 262 -11.43 13.82 -22.50
C GLY A 262 -11.24 13.81 -20.99
N THR A 263 -12.33 13.94 -20.24
CA THR A 263 -12.30 13.98 -18.77
C THR A 263 -12.73 12.63 -18.20
N ALA A 264 -11.85 12.01 -17.41
CA ALA A 264 -12.16 10.86 -16.56
C ALA A 264 -12.56 11.36 -15.17
N SER A 265 -13.75 10.99 -14.68
CA SER A 265 -14.26 11.39 -13.37
C SER A 265 -14.38 10.19 -12.44
N PHE A 266 -14.03 10.38 -11.17
CA PHE A 266 -14.04 9.36 -10.14
C PHE A 266 -14.86 9.84 -8.93
N ALA A 267 -16.01 9.19 -8.68
CA ALA A 267 -16.86 9.47 -7.53
C ALA A 267 -16.40 8.64 -6.34
N ILE A 268 -15.91 9.29 -5.30
CA ILE A 268 -15.35 8.66 -4.11
C ILE A 268 -16.19 8.95 -2.88
N THR A 269 -16.11 8.04 -1.90
CA THR A 269 -16.69 8.23 -0.55
C THR A 269 -15.64 7.83 0.48
N LEU A 270 -15.29 8.73 1.38
CA LEU A 270 -14.33 8.48 2.44
C LEU A 270 -14.78 9.17 3.74
N GLY A 271 -14.76 8.45 4.85
CA GLY A 271 -15.11 9.00 6.15
C GLY A 271 -16.51 9.63 6.23
N GLY A 272 -17.47 9.08 5.48
CA GLY A 272 -18.85 9.59 5.42
C GLY A 272 -19.04 10.80 4.47
N GLN A 273 -17.96 11.30 3.86
CA GLN A 273 -18.02 12.39 2.86
C GLN A 273 -17.87 11.84 1.45
N SER A 274 -18.61 12.41 0.49
CA SER A 274 -18.57 12.03 -0.92
C SER A 274 -18.25 13.23 -1.79
N CYS A 275 -17.41 13.03 -2.81
CA CYS A 275 -17.13 14.01 -3.86
C CYS A 275 -16.64 13.31 -5.12
N SER A 276 -16.43 14.09 -6.19
CA SER A 276 -15.83 13.57 -7.41
C SER A 276 -14.62 14.42 -7.80
N PHE A 277 -13.53 13.76 -8.18
CA PHE A 277 -12.39 14.41 -8.80
C PHE A 277 -12.29 14.01 -10.28
N ALA A 278 -11.64 14.85 -11.07
CA ALA A 278 -11.50 14.66 -12.49
C ALA A 278 -10.03 14.69 -12.92
N VAL A 279 -9.68 13.82 -13.87
CA VAL A 279 -8.36 13.79 -14.49
C VAL A 279 -8.52 13.93 -16.00
N ASN A 280 -7.74 14.82 -16.60
CA ASN A 280 -7.75 15.01 -18.04
C ASN A 280 -6.94 13.93 -18.76
N VAL A 281 -7.52 13.33 -19.78
CA VAL A 281 -6.88 12.36 -20.67
C VAL A 281 -6.62 13.06 -22.01
N THR A 282 -5.35 13.19 -22.38
CA THR A 282 -4.94 13.80 -23.64
C THR A 282 -5.05 12.81 -24.78
N SER A 283 -5.24 13.28 -26.01
CA SER A 283 -5.10 12.42 -27.20
C SER A 283 -3.62 12.19 -27.52
N LEU A 284 -3.30 11.07 -28.14
CA LEU A 284 -1.93 10.83 -28.64
C LEU A 284 -1.47 11.95 -29.57
N ALA A 285 -2.37 12.47 -30.37
CA ALA A 285 -2.08 13.58 -31.27
C ALA A 285 -1.63 14.86 -30.55
N GLN A 286 -2.10 15.10 -29.32
CA GLN A 286 -1.67 16.26 -28.52
C GLN A 286 -0.26 16.13 -27.95
N GLN A 287 0.34 14.96 -27.95
CA GLN A 287 1.73 14.74 -27.54
C GLN A 287 2.72 14.97 -28.70
N TYR A 288 2.25 14.98 -29.93
CA TYR A 288 3.04 15.32 -31.09
C TYR A 288 3.09 16.83 -31.31
N PRO A 289 4.09 17.33 -32.06
CA PRO A 289 4.14 18.74 -32.41
C PRO A 289 2.83 19.23 -33.04
N ALA A 290 2.42 20.45 -32.70
CA ALA A 290 1.19 21.03 -33.24
C ALA A 290 1.16 20.99 -34.78
N ASN A 291 -0.01 20.68 -35.35
CA ASN A 291 -0.22 20.49 -36.77
C ASN A 291 0.53 19.31 -37.42
N SER A 292 0.92 18.28 -36.63
CA SER A 292 1.43 17.04 -37.18
C SER A 292 0.35 16.34 -38.00
N VAL A 293 0.69 15.89 -39.19
CA VAL A 293 -0.15 15.07 -40.07
C VAL A 293 0.21 13.61 -39.86
N PHE A 294 -0.80 12.78 -39.64
CA PHE A 294 -0.65 11.34 -39.49
C PHE A 294 -1.15 10.62 -40.74
N CYS A 295 -0.33 9.78 -41.34
CA CYS A 295 -0.60 9.12 -42.62
C CYS A 295 -1.49 7.87 -42.49
N ILE A 296 -1.64 7.38 -41.30
CA ILE A 296 -2.57 6.30 -40.90
C ILE A 296 -3.70 6.89 -40.01
N ALA A 297 -4.69 6.08 -39.72
CA ALA A 297 -5.79 6.50 -38.83
C ALA A 297 -5.29 6.74 -37.41
N GLY A 298 -4.84 7.96 -37.11
CA GLY A 298 -4.40 8.41 -35.79
C GLY A 298 -2.88 8.54 -35.63
N ALA A 299 -2.49 9.07 -34.48
CA ALA A 299 -1.09 9.24 -34.12
C ALA A 299 -0.40 7.89 -33.83
N THR A 300 0.90 7.80 -34.14
CA THR A 300 1.71 6.63 -33.79
C THR A 300 1.69 6.42 -32.26
N ALA A 301 1.39 5.22 -31.80
CA ALA A 301 1.39 4.90 -30.37
C ALA A 301 2.79 5.10 -29.75
N ILE A 302 2.81 5.77 -28.58
CA ILE A 302 4.02 6.03 -27.83
C ILE A 302 4.20 4.90 -26.79
N VAL A 303 4.91 3.86 -27.18
CA VAL A 303 5.24 2.73 -26.33
C VAL A 303 6.75 2.60 -26.25
N GLU A 304 7.27 2.42 -25.04
CA GLU A 304 8.70 2.41 -24.78
C GLU A 304 9.28 1.00 -24.89
N VAL A 305 10.47 0.91 -25.50
CA VAL A 305 11.30 -0.29 -25.49
C VAL A 305 12.74 0.13 -25.14
N THR A 306 13.32 -0.52 -24.14
CA THR A 306 14.72 -0.29 -23.75
C THR A 306 15.59 -1.41 -24.31
N ASN A 307 16.66 -1.02 -25.03
CA ASN A 307 17.68 -1.97 -25.40
C ASN A 307 18.59 -2.21 -24.18
N PRO A 308 18.63 -3.44 -23.61
CA PRO A 308 19.40 -3.71 -22.39
C PRO A 308 20.92 -3.58 -22.59
N THR A 309 21.41 -3.73 -23.82
CA THR A 309 22.85 -3.60 -24.13
C THR A 309 23.31 -2.16 -24.15
N THR A 310 22.49 -1.23 -24.70
CA THR A 310 22.84 0.19 -24.81
C THR A 310 22.27 1.02 -23.65
N GLY A 311 21.32 0.49 -22.89
CA GLY A 311 20.57 1.19 -21.84
C GLY A 311 19.66 2.30 -22.38
N ARG A 312 19.51 2.44 -23.70
CA ARG A 312 18.70 3.48 -24.32
C ARG A 312 17.25 3.05 -24.52
N THR A 313 16.34 3.99 -24.26
CA THR A 313 14.88 3.78 -24.41
C THR A 313 14.40 4.47 -25.69
N TRP A 314 13.66 3.74 -26.51
CA TRP A 314 13.15 4.15 -27.81
C TRP A 314 11.63 3.98 -27.87
N MET A 315 11.00 4.57 -28.86
CA MET A 315 9.67 4.10 -29.26
C MET A 315 9.80 2.68 -29.85
N ASP A 316 8.86 1.81 -29.54
CA ASP A 316 8.86 0.40 -30.00
C ASP A 316 8.63 0.23 -31.51
N ARG A 317 8.24 1.30 -32.22
CA ARG A 317 7.90 1.32 -33.64
C ARG A 317 8.36 2.58 -34.35
N ASN A 318 8.43 2.55 -35.68
CA ASN A 318 8.72 3.72 -36.52
C ASN A 318 7.59 4.74 -36.46
N LEU A 319 7.90 6.02 -36.63
CA LEU A 319 6.83 7.02 -36.83
C LEU A 319 5.97 6.64 -38.05
N GLY A 320 4.66 6.73 -37.90
CA GLY A 320 3.67 6.32 -38.92
C GLY A 320 3.40 4.81 -38.97
N ALA A 321 4.03 3.97 -38.11
CA ALA A 321 3.70 2.55 -38.02
C ALA A 321 2.48 2.31 -37.13
N SER A 322 1.57 1.42 -37.56
CA SER A 322 0.38 1.06 -36.80
C SER A 322 0.65 0.05 -35.68
N GLN A 323 1.74 -0.72 -35.80
CA GLN A 323 2.09 -1.79 -34.85
C GLN A 323 3.60 -1.99 -34.73
N VAL A 324 4.01 -2.75 -33.69
CA VAL A 324 5.37 -3.31 -33.59
C VAL A 324 5.54 -4.38 -34.67
N ALA A 325 6.74 -4.44 -35.26
CA ALA A 325 7.00 -5.37 -36.34
C ALA A 325 6.89 -6.85 -35.92
N SER A 326 6.12 -7.63 -36.65
CA SER A 326 6.01 -9.08 -36.55
C SER A 326 7.02 -9.81 -37.41
N SER A 327 7.58 -9.15 -38.43
CA SER A 327 8.67 -9.58 -39.29
C SER A 327 9.49 -8.39 -39.77
N SER A 328 10.70 -8.62 -40.29
CA SER A 328 11.51 -7.55 -40.92
C SER A 328 10.85 -6.90 -42.13
N THR A 329 9.88 -7.58 -42.75
CA THR A 329 9.11 -7.14 -43.92
C THR A 329 7.64 -6.84 -43.59
N ASP A 330 7.28 -6.62 -42.32
CA ASP A 330 5.94 -6.26 -41.92
C ASP A 330 5.57 -4.84 -42.38
N GLN A 331 4.71 -4.74 -43.39
CA GLN A 331 4.32 -3.50 -44.01
C GLN A 331 3.59 -2.54 -43.04
N ASN A 332 2.87 -3.07 -42.05
CA ASN A 332 2.19 -2.27 -41.01
C ASN A 332 3.17 -1.62 -40.02
N ALA A 333 4.40 -2.10 -39.99
CA ALA A 333 5.48 -1.59 -39.14
C ALA A 333 6.51 -0.74 -39.88
N TYR A 334 6.41 -0.57 -41.19
CA TYR A 334 7.35 0.25 -41.96
C TYR A 334 7.31 1.73 -41.54
N GLY A 335 6.11 2.29 -41.28
CA GLY A 335 5.93 3.70 -40.98
C GLY A 335 6.16 4.62 -42.19
N ASP A 336 6.36 5.89 -41.88
CA ASP A 336 6.48 6.99 -42.82
C ASP A 336 7.93 7.23 -43.27
N LEU A 337 8.14 7.98 -44.36
CA LEU A 337 9.43 8.30 -44.95
C LEU A 337 9.67 9.80 -45.01
N TYR A 338 10.45 10.31 -44.07
CA TYR A 338 10.69 11.74 -43.86
C TYR A 338 11.86 12.26 -44.69
N GLN A 339 11.74 13.43 -45.32
CA GLN A 339 12.90 14.21 -45.79
C GLN A 339 13.59 14.82 -44.57
N TRP A 340 14.92 14.77 -44.56
CA TRP A 340 15.70 15.19 -43.38
C TRP A 340 15.42 16.62 -42.96
N GLY A 341 15.09 16.83 -41.69
CA GLY A 341 14.82 18.17 -41.17
C GLY A 341 13.37 18.67 -41.37
N ARG A 342 12.46 17.93 -42.02
CA ARG A 342 11.06 18.29 -42.15
C ARG A 342 10.23 17.72 -40.99
N ARG A 343 9.25 18.52 -40.56
CA ARG A 343 8.23 18.05 -39.61
C ARG A 343 7.25 17.09 -40.28
N ALA A 344 6.35 16.47 -39.52
CA ALA A 344 5.26 15.65 -40.03
C ALA A 344 4.16 16.55 -40.67
N ASP A 345 4.39 17.09 -41.85
CA ASP A 345 3.51 18.01 -42.57
C ASP A 345 2.69 17.34 -43.69
N GLY A 346 2.77 16.02 -43.80
CA GLY A 346 2.10 15.22 -44.82
C GLY A 346 3.04 14.70 -45.93
N HIS A 347 4.24 15.29 -46.09
CA HIS A 347 5.19 14.85 -47.12
C HIS A 347 5.72 13.44 -46.87
N GLN A 348 5.78 13.04 -45.60
CA GLN A 348 6.30 11.76 -45.15
C GLN A 348 5.40 10.58 -45.51
N CYS A 349 4.13 10.81 -45.83
CA CYS A 349 3.24 9.78 -46.27
C CYS A 349 3.76 9.11 -47.53
N ARG A 350 3.84 7.78 -47.54
CA ARG A 350 4.39 7.00 -48.67
C ARG A 350 3.71 7.29 -50.01
N THR A 351 2.52 7.80 -50.00
CA THR A 351 1.66 8.15 -51.15
C THR A 351 1.49 9.63 -51.38
N SER A 352 2.19 10.50 -50.60
CA SER A 352 2.05 11.95 -50.78
C SER A 352 2.44 12.39 -52.20
N PRO A 353 1.77 13.38 -52.80
CA PRO A 353 2.13 13.89 -54.12
C PRO A 353 3.55 14.51 -54.10
N THR A 354 4.15 14.68 -55.26
CA THR A 354 5.48 15.31 -55.39
C THR A 354 5.39 16.73 -55.93
N THR A 355 6.45 17.53 -55.66
CA THR A 355 6.69 18.83 -56.31
C THR A 355 8.19 19.03 -56.54
N ALA A 356 8.55 19.75 -57.61
CA ALA A 356 9.95 20.09 -57.90
C ALA A 356 10.37 21.46 -57.34
N THR A 357 9.42 22.21 -56.75
CA THR A 357 9.71 23.52 -56.16
C THR A 357 10.36 23.35 -54.81
N LEU A 358 11.62 23.75 -54.67
CA LEU A 358 12.34 23.72 -53.37
C LEU A 358 11.70 24.74 -52.42
N SER A 359 11.70 24.41 -51.12
CA SER A 359 11.26 25.32 -50.08
C SER A 359 12.34 26.35 -49.72
N SER A 360 11.94 27.60 -49.54
CA SER A 360 12.83 28.65 -48.99
C SER A 360 12.72 28.76 -47.45
N VAL A 361 11.77 28.04 -46.85
CA VAL A 361 11.48 28.11 -45.41
C VAL A 361 11.57 26.71 -44.76
N ASP A 362 11.69 26.65 -43.43
CA ASP A 362 11.83 25.43 -42.68
C ASP A 362 10.53 24.59 -42.61
N GLN A 363 9.40 25.25 -42.84
CA GLN A 363 8.08 24.61 -42.83
C GLN A 363 7.34 24.98 -44.11
N PRO A 364 7.43 24.15 -45.20
CA PRO A 364 6.66 24.33 -46.38
C PRO A 364 5.16 24.34 -46.07
N ALA A 365 4.41 25.18 -46.69
CA ALA A 365 2.96 25.30 -46.46
C ALA A 365 2.13 24.18 -47.18
N HIS A 366 2.75 23.05 -47.47
CA HIS A 366 2.12 21.91 -48.16
C HIS A 366 2.78 20.58 -47.74
N GLY A 367 1.99 19.48 -47.90
CA GLY A 367 2.43 18.11 -47.62
C GLY A 367 3.02 17.35 -48.82
N ASN A 368 3.47 18.03 -49.88
CA ASN A 368 4.08 17.38 -51.02
C ASN A 368 5.51 16.97 -50.73
N PHE A 369 5.94 15.80 -51.19
CA PHE A 369 7.33 15.39 -51.20
C PHE A 369 8.11 16.23 -52.24
N ILE A 370 9.17 16.90 -51.83
CA ILE A 370 9.93 17.80 -52.69
C ILE A 370 11.08 17.00 -53.34
N ILE A 371 10.98 16.80 -54.66
CA ILE A 371 12.03 16.21 -55.45
C ILE A 371 13.17 17.21 -55.70
N ALA A 372 14.44 16.77 -55.50
CA ALA A 372 15.63 17.60 -55.62
C ALA A 372 16.76 16.81 -56.31
N PRO A 373 16.69 16.61 -57.61
CA PRO A 373 17.63 15.80 -58.36
C PRO A 373 19.00 16.46 -58.52
N PHE A 374 19.10 17.76 -58.26
CA PHE A 374 20.33 18.54 -58.45
C PHE A 374 21.03 18.83 -57.11
N VAL A 375 22.36 18.90 -57.16
CA VAL A 375 23.20 19.24 -56.00
C VAL A 375 22.79 20.58 -55.43
N PRO A 376 22.64 20.70 -54.08
CA PRO A 376 23.10 19.79 -53.04
C PRO A 376 22.09 18.64 -52.70
N ASN A 377 20.99 18.45 -53.46
CA ASN A 377 19.97 17.45 -53.25
C ASN A 377 19.28 17.60 -51.87
N ASP A 378 18.88 18.79 -51.61
CA ASP A 378 18.10 19.15 -50.40
C ASP A 378 16.72 19.67 -50.82
N TRP A 379 15.70 19.37 -50.05
CA TRP A 379 14.35 19.84 -50.28
C TRP A 379 14.21 21.36 -50.04
N ARG A 380 15.22 21.96 -49.33
CA ARG A 380 15.24 23.37 -48.92
C ARG A 380 16.47 24.10 -49.53
N SER A 381 16.21 25.31 -50.01
CA SER A 381 17.28 26.19 -50.49
C SER A 381 17.08 27.63 -49.95
N PRO A 382 18.06 28.23 -49.22
CA PRO A 382 19.33 27.63 -48.79
C PRO A 382 19.13 26.53 -47.77
N GLN A 383 20.09 25.59 -47.65
CA GLN A 383 20.09 24.50 -46.67
C GLN A 383 20.07 25.02 -45.24
N ASN A 384 19.40 24.27 -44.33
CA ASN A 384 19.45 24.54 -42.90
C ASN A 384 19.93 23.29 -42.13
N ALA A 385 21.11 23.40 -41.52
CA ALA A 385 21.74 22.33 -40.75
C ALA A 385 21.25 22.23 -39.29
N ASN A 386 20.46 23.20 -38.82
CA ASN A 386 20.02 23.29 -37.43
C ASN A 386 18.66 22.59 -37.17
N LEU A 387 18.09 21.95 -38.19
CA LEU A 387 16.85 21.18 -38.06
C LEU A 387 17.09 19.88 -37.32
N TRP A 388 16.07 19.40 -36.57
CA TRP A 388 16.10 18.14 -35.82
C TRP A 388 17.16 18.05 -34.70
N GLN A 389 17.69 19.16 -34.25
CA GLN A 389 18.74 19.17 -33.22
C GLN A 389 18.15 19.11 -31.80
N GLY A 390 18.21 17.93 -31.17
CA GLY A 390 17.73 17.69 -29.81
C GLY A 390 16.21 17.63 -29.68
N VAL A 391 15.74 17.50 -28.41
CA VAL A 391 14.33 17.28 -28.07
C VAL A 391 13.44 18.48 -28.46
N ASN A 392 13.98 19.68 -28.36
CA ASN A 392 13.30 20.94 -28.76
C ASN A 392 13.75 21.43 -30.14
N GLY A 393 14.36 20.56 -30.96
CA GLY A 393 14.87 20.89 -32.28
C GLY A 393 13.77 21.37 -33.22
N VAL A 394 14.08 22.38 -34.03
CA VAL A 394 13.15 22.87 -35.05
C VAL A 394 12.75 21.71 -35.95
N ASN A 395 11.45 21.58 -36.22
CA ASN A 395 10.84 20.51 -37.01
C ASN A 395 10.99 19.07 -36.45
N ASN A 396 11.42 18.89 -35.17
CA ASN A 396 11.44 17.54 -34.59
C ASN A 396 10.05 16.87 -34.75
N PRO A 397 9.94 15.74 -35.48
CA PRO A 397 8.67 15.07 -35.71
C PRO A 397 8.26 14.15 -34.56
N CYS A 398 9.17 13.87 -33.63
CA CYS A 398 8.95 12.98 -32.50
C CYS A 398 8.01 13.58 -31.46
N PRO A 399 7.32 12.76 -30.67
CA PRO A 399 6.46 13.26 -29.61
C PRO A 399 7.28 13.94 -28.50
N SER A 400 6.58 14.68 -27.62
CA SER A 400 7.19 15.37 -26.48
C SER A 400 8.06 14.43 -25.64
N GLY A 401 9.27 14.87 -25.30
CA GLY A 401 10.24 14.04 -24.57
C GLY A 401 11.10 13.11 -25.43
N TYR A 402 10.83 13.06 -26.74
CA TYR A 402 11.58 12.25 -27.70
C TYR A 402 12.23 13.11 -28.78
N ARG A 403 13.26 12.58 -29.40
CA ARG A 403 14.01 13.22 -30.50
C ARG A 403 14.52 12.18 -31.51
N LEU A 404 15.06 12.63 -32.62
CA LEU A 404 15.84 11.77 -33.46
C LEU A 404 17.13 11.34 -32.75
N PRO A 405 17.60 10.11 -32.98
CA PRO A 405 18.90 9.67 -32.51
C PRO A 405 20.03 10.38 -33.26
N THR A 406 21.17 10.54 -32.62
CA THR A 406 22.43 10.91 -33.28
C THR A 406 23.00 9.71 -34.04
N GLN A 407 23.97 9.95 -34.94
CA GLN A 407 24.73 8.88 -35.59
C GLN A 407 25.37 7.92 -34.59
N THR A 408 25.98 8.47 -33.52
CA THR A 408 26.63 7.68 -32.47
C THR A 408 25.63 6.75 -31.80
N GLU A 409 24.43 7.22 -31.50
CA GLU A 409 23.37 6.40 -30.87
C GLU A 409 22.87 5.32 -31.81
N LEU A 410 22.65 5.61 -33.09
CA LEU A 410 22.32 4.61 -34.10
C LEU A 410 23.44 3.56 -34.31
N ASN A 411 24.70 4.02 -34.30
CA ASN A 411 25.83 3.10 -34.41
C ASN A 411 25.96 2.19 -33.19
N ASN A 412 25.77 2.70 -31.97
CA ASN A 412 25.77 1.90 -30.76
C ASN A 412 24.62 0.87 -30.77
N GLU A 413 23.43 1.27 -31.22
CA GLU A 413 22.30 0.35 -31.41
C GLU A 413 22.66 -0.76 -32.41
N ARG A 414 23.18 -0.41 -33.58
CA ARG A 414 23.64 -1.35 -34.62
C ARG A 414 24.68 -2.34 -34.10
N MET A 415 25.65 -1.84 -33.30
CA MET A 415 26.70 -2.70 -32.72
C MET A 415 26.20 -3.64 -31.63
N SER A 416 25.00 -3.42 -31.10
CA SER A 416 24.35 -4.29 -30.10
C SER A 416 23.63 -5.48 -30.74
N TRP A 417 23.47 -5.49 -32.06
CA TRP A 417 22.74 -6.55 -32.76
C TRP A 417 23.52 -7.89 -32.77
N SER A 418 22.78 -8.99 -32.75
CA SER A 418 23.36 -10.35 -32.79
C SER A 418 24.10 -10.63 -34.07
N SER A 419 23.77 -9.94 -35.19
CA SER A 419 24.49 -9.90 -36.43
C SER A 419 24.34 -8.53 -37.09
N ILE A 420 25.40 -8.05 -37.77
CA ILE A 420 25.46 -6.71 -38.37
C ILE A 420 24.79 -6.73 -39.74
N ASN A 421 23.50 -7.03 -39.79
CA ASN A 421 22.65 -7.08 -40.97
C ASN A 421 21.17 -7.01 -40.63
N GLY A 422 20.28 -7.11 -41.61
CA GLY A 422 18.83 -7.03 -41.41
C GLY A 422 18.24 -8.09 -40.48
N ALA A 423 18.83 -9.29 -40.43
CA ALA A 423 18.38 -10.33 -39.50
C ALA A 423 18.65 -9.95 -38.06
N GLY A 424 19.86 -9.44 -37.75
CA GLY A 424 20.23 -8.96 -36.43
C GLY A 424 19.45 -7.68 -36.04
N ALA A 425 19.20 -6.80 -37.00
CA ALA A 425 18.37 -5.62 -36.82
C ALA A 425 16.94 -5.98 -36.33
N PHE A 426 16.32 -6.96 -37.00
CA PHE A 426 15.00 -7.44 -36.58
C PHE A 426 15.03 -8.25 -35.27
N ALA A 427 16.11 -9.00 -35.01
CA ALA A 427 16.26 -9.76 -33.77
C ALA A 427 16.46 -8.88 -32.54
N SER A 428 16.89 -7.62 -32.73
CA SER A 428 17.06 -6.67 -31.63
C SER A 428 15.73 -6.37 -30.89
N PRO A 429 15.74 -5.91 -29.64
CA PRO A 429 14.53 -5.51 -28.93
C PRO A 429 13.68 -4.48 -29.69
N LEU A 430 14.32 -3.65 -30.53
CA LEU A 430 13.65 -2.61 -31.31
C LEU A 430 12.92 -3.11 -32.56
N LYS A 431 13.16 -4.34 -33.00
CA LYS A 431 12.48 -4.92 -34.15
C LYS A 431 12.54 -4.04 -35.42
N TRP A 432 13.76 -3.64 -35.83
CA TRP A 432 13.97 -2.80 -37.00
C TRP A 432 13.48 -3.49 -38.29
N THR A 433 12.87 -2.69 -39.21
CA THR A 433 12.24 -3.20 -40.42
C THR A 433 12.94 -2.72 -41.70
N LEU A 434 12.76 -3.46 -42.78
CA LEU A 434 13.29 -3.15 -44.10
C LEU A 434 12.33 -2.19 -44.83
N THR A 435 12.34 -0.93 -44.41
CA THR A 435 11.36 0.12 -44.77
C THR A 435 11.45 0.58 -46.24
N GLY A 436 12.59 0.35 -46.89
CA GLY A 436 12.94 1.01 -48.14
C GLY A 436 13.19 2.51 -47.94
N TYR A 437 13.13 3.24 -49.02
CA TYR A 437 13.29 4.70 -49.06
C TYR A 437 12.33 5.35 -50.08
N ARG A 438 12.22 6.66 -50.06
CA ARG A 438 11.61 7.46 -51.10
C ARG A 438 12.69 8.21 -51.88
N ASN A 439 12.72 8.06 -53.20
CA ASN A 439 13.80 8.58 -54.04
C ASN A 439 13.71 10.12 -54.18
N LEU A 440 14.86 10.78 -54.06
CA LEU A 440 14.99 12.23 -54.15
C LEU A 440 14.74 12.83 -55.54
N SER A 441 14.84 12.01 -56.61
CA SER A 441 14.76 12.49 -58.02
C SER A 441 13.34 12.39 -58.59
N ASP A 442 12.57 11.40 -58.17
CA ASP A 442 11.25 11.11 -58.76
C ASP A 442 10.14 10.92 -57.71
N GLY A 443 10.55 10.80 -56.42
CA GLY A 443 9.62 10.57 -55.29
C GLY A 443 9.05 9.14 -55.24
N LEU A 444 9.57 8.21 -56.03
CA LEU A 444 9.10 6.81 -56.03
C LEU A 444 9.71 6.03 -54.84
N LEU A 445 8.99 4.98 -54.42
CA LEU A 445 9.48 4.06 -53.39
C LEU A 445 10.53 3.13 -54.00
N GLY A 446 11.65 2.94 -53.27
CA GLY A 446 12.73 2.02 -53.66
C GLY A 446 13.06 1.04 -52.53
N LEU A 447 13.46 -0.18 -52.91
CA LEU A 447 14.00 -1.23 -52.05
C LEU A 447 13.15 -1.59 -50.80
N VAL A 448 11.82 -1.41 -50.90
CA VAL A 448 10.88 -1.77 -49.85
C VAL A 448 10.90 -3.27 -49.60
N GLY A 449 11.09 -3.69 -48.34
CA GLY A 449 11.22 -5.09 -47.94
C GLY A 449 12.63 -5.70 -48.15
N THR A 450 13.57 -4.91 -48.67
CA THR A 450 14.96 -5.32 -48.87
C THR A 450 15.97 -4.53 -48.07
N ASP A 451 15.74 -3.21 -47.94
CA ASP A 451 16.65 -2.30 -47.24
C ASP A 451 15.96 -1.54 -46.09
N GLY A 452 16.65 -1.40 -44.99
CA GLY A 452 16.27 -0.48 -43.89
C GLY A 452 17.07 0.82 -43.98
N ASN A 453 16.38 1.94 -44.03
CA ASN A 453 16.99 3.26 -44.10
C ASN A 453 16.38 4.16 -43.03
N TYR A 454 17.20 4.70 -42.12
CA TYR A 454 16.75 5.46 -40.98
C TYR A 454 17.59 6.71 -40.75
N TRP A 455 16.94 7.85 -40.60
CA TRP A 455 17.62 9.12 -40.35
C TRP A 455 18.19 9.22 -38.94
N SER A 456 19.37 9.85 -38.83
CA SER A 456 19.86 10.47 -37.61
C SER A 456 19.67 11.99 -37.65
N SER A 457 19.82 12.65 -36.48
CA SER A 457 19.89 14.12 -36.39
C SER A 457 21.25 14.68 -36.81
N THR A 458 22.28 13.84 -36.95
CA THR A 458 23.65 14.25 -37.21
C THR A 458 23.84 14.75 -38.63
N VAL A 459 24.45 15.93 -38.78
CA VAL A 459 24.77 16.58 -40.04
C VAL A 459 26.16 16.21 -40.50
N SER A 460 26.36 16.05 -41.83
CA SER A 460 27.64 15.85 -42.49
C SER A 460 27.76 16.74 -43.71
N GLY A 461 28.29 17.96 -43.52
CA GLY A 461 28.35 18.97 -44.57
C GLY A 461 26.97 19.32 -45.14
N THR A 462 26.80 19.19 -46.46
CA THR A 462 25.51 19.37 -47.15
C THR A 462 24.57 18.18 -47.03
N ASN A 463 25.01 17.12 -46.40
CA ASN A 463 24.28 15.83 -46.23
C ASN A 463 23.94 15.60 -44.76
N SER A 464 23.30 14.45 -44.48
CA SER A 464 23.03 14.01 -43.10
C SER A 464 23.36 12.52 -42.96
N MET A 465 23.63 12.11 -41.69
CA MET A 465 23.97 10.73 -41.39
C MET A 465 22.72 9.87 -41.28
N ASP A 466 22.81 8.63 -41.67
CA ASP A 466 21.77 7.62 -41.59
C ASP A 466 22.28 6.26 -41.09
N LEU A 467 21.37 5.37 -40.74
CA LEU A 467 21.58 3.95 -40.54
C LEU A 467 20.99 3.22 -41.73
N TYR A 468 21.83 2.40 -42.37
CA TYR A 468 21.47 1.53 -43.50
C TYR A 468 21.72 0.08 -43.12
N PHE A 469 20.81 -0.81 -43.54
CA PHE A 469 21.02 -2.25 -43.41
C PHE A 469 20.18 -3.03 -44.43
N ASN A 470 20.69 -4.21 -44.83
CA ASN A 470 19.98 -5.20 -45.65
C ASN A 470 20.36 -6.63 -45.23
N SER A 471 20.07 -7.62 -46.06
CA SER A 471 20.42 -9.02 -45.80
C SER A 471 21.93 -9.26 -45.69
N SER A 472 22.78 -8.43 -46.33
CA SER A 472 24.22 -8.61 -46.43
C SER A 472 25.03 -7.87 -45.38
N GLY A 473 24.49 -6.74 -44.84
CA GLY A 473 25.23 -5.95 -43.88
C GLY A 473 24.45 -4.78 -43.31
N ALA A 474 25.11 -4.05 -42.39
CA ALA A 474 24.62 -2.78 -41.85
C ALA A 474 25.75 -1.79 -41.60
N SER A 475 25.52 -0.52 -41.87
CA SER A 475 26.45 0.57 -41.65
C SER A 475 25.73 1.88 -41.30
N THR A 476 26.45 2.83 -40.73
CA THR A 476 26.03 4.24 -40.73
C THR A 476 26.67 4.93 -41.93
N GLY A 477 25.86 5.65 -42.68
CA GLY A 477 26.24 6.28 -43.92
C GLY A 477 26.00 7.77 -43.98
N VAL A 478 26.22 8.35 -45.14
CA VAL A 478 25.94 9.76 -45.45
C VAL A 478 24.99 9.82 -46.64
N SER A 479 23.79 10.37 -46.43
CA SER A 479 22.76 10.49 -47.44
C SER A 479 22.30 11.92 -47.68
N LYS A 480 21.78 12.15 -48.89
CA LYS A 480 21.23 13.43 -49.32
C LYS A 480 19.92 13.73 -48.60
N ARG A 481 19.74 14.96 -48.11
CA ARG A 481 18.61 15.36 -47.26
C ARG A 481 17.24 15.26 -47.94
N ALA A 482 17.21 15.28 -49.25
CA ALA A 482 15.97 15.14 -50.01
C ALA A 482 15.45 13.68 -50.11
N TYR A 483 16.23 12.66 -49.75
CA TYR A 483 15.68 11.29 -49.60
C TYR A 483 14.65 11.24 -48.52
N GLY A 484 13.65 10.37 -48.69
CA GLY A 484 12.70 10.02 -47.65
C GLY A 484 13.13 8.73 -46.93
N PHE A 485 13.52 8.82 -45.66
CA PHE A 485 13.89 7.66 -44.81
C PHE A 485 13.01 7.59 -43.56
N SER A 486 12.95 6.44 -42.96
CA SER A 486 12.19 6.25 -41.71
C SER A 486 12.80 6.98 -40.51
N VAL A 487 11.97 7.28 -39.54
CA VAL A 487 12.33 7.86 -38.25
C VAL A 487 11.93 6.92 -37.13
N ARG A 488 12.90 6.61 -36.27
CA ARG A 488 12.70 5.95 -34.99
C ARG A 488 13.09 6.89 -33.86
N CYS A 489 12.13 7.26 -33.01
CA CYS A 489 12.38 8.24 -31.97
C CYS A 489 13.04 7.61 -30.74
N LEU A 490 14.00 8.35 -30.18
CA LEU A 490 14.74 8.02 -28.98
C LEU A 490 14.26 8.94 -27.83
N LYS A 491 14.03 8.35 -26.68
CA LYS A 491 13.72 9.11 -25.45
C LYS A 491 14.94 9.93 -25.03
N ASN A 492 14.73 11.18 -24.65
CA ASN A 492 15.80 12.13 -24.31
C ASN A 492 16.46 11.83 -22.96
#